data_3ad4942d4d4042a67578a2053c2957fb
#
_entry.id   3ad4942d4d4042a67578a2053c2957fb
#
_cell.length_a   1.000
_cell.length_b   1.000
_cell.length_c   1.000
_cell.angle_alpha   90.00
_cell.angle_beta   90.00
_cell.angle_gamma   90.00
#
_symmetry.space_group_name_H-M   'P 1'
#
loop_
_entity.id
_entity.type
_entity.pdbx_description
1 polymer ?
#
loop_
_entity_poly.entity_id
_entity_poly.type
_entity_poly.pdbx_seq_one_letter_code
_entity_poly.pdbx_strand_id
1 'polypeptide(L)'
;MAKILILANSSSGLYGFRNELVVKLLEQHEVHVSLPDDTNNRELEEEGCVLYRTPINRRGMNPIQDIGLFRAYRKLLKDIRPDVVLTYTIKPNVYGGLACRVGRVPYIANITGLGS
;
A
#
# COMPACT_ATOMS: atom_id res chain seq x y z
N MET A 1 -20.19 1.72 -0.91
CA MET A 1 -18.84 1.96 -1.43
C MET A 1 -17.86 2.01 -0.27
N ALA A 2 -16.79 1.28 -0.36
CA ALA A 2 -15.77 1.25 0.67
C ALA A 2 -14.55 2.05 0.23
N LYS A 3 -13.76 2.49 1.21
CA LYS A 3 -12.49 3.15 0.97
C LYS A 3 -11.38 2.14 1.23
N ILE A 4 -10.58 1.84 0.22
CA ILE A 4 -9.55 0.81 0.29
C ILE A 4 -8.18 1.46 0.15
N LEU A 5 -7.27 1.13 1.04
CA LEU A 5 -5.88 1.58 0.97
C LEU A 5 -4.99 0.40 0.65
N ILE A 6 -4.16 0.54 -0.39
CA ILE A 6 -3.19 -0.48 -0.77
C ILE A 6 -1.80 0.02 -0.42
N LEU A 7 -1.06 -0.78 0.36
CA LEU A 7 0.32 -0.50 0.72
C LEU A 7 1.22 -1.46 -0.06
N ALA A 8 2.02 -0.92 -0.97
CA ALA A 8 2.89 -1.72 -1.83
C ALA A 8 4.29 -1.11 -1.87
N ASN A 9 5.26 -1.90 -2.33
CA ASN A 9 6.64 -1.43 -2.42
C ASN A 9 7.11 -1.18 -3.85
N SER A 10 6.22 -1.31 -4.83
CA SER A 10 6.57 -1.09 -6.23
C SER A 10 5.32 -0.81 -7.05
N SER A 11 5.33 0.30 -7.78
CA SER A 11 4.22 0.61 -8.69
C SER A 11 4.20 -0.36 -9.87
N SER A 12 5.37 -0.76 -10.39
CA SER A 12 5.43 -1.70 -11.50
C SER A 12 4.94 -3.08 -11.08
N GLY A 13 5.26 -3.52 -9.86
CA GLY A 13 4.75 -4.78 -9.34
C GLY A 13 3.24 -4.77 -9.18
N LEU A 14 2.69 -3.70 -8.61
CA LEU A 14 1.26 -3.58 -8.44
C LEU A 14 0.55 -3.50 -9.79
N TYR A 15 1.00 -2.64 -10.68
CA TYR A 15 0.38 -2.48 -11.99
C TYR A 15 0.53 -3.75 -12.84
N GLY A 16 1.71 -4.38 -12.81
CA GLY A 16 1.97 -5.55 -13.64
C GLY A 16 1.26 -6.81 -13.19
N PHE A 17 1.14 -7.03 -11.88
CA PHE A 17 0.64 -8.29 -11.35
C PHE A 17 -0.72 -8.21 -10.68
N ARG A 18 -1.15 -7.02 -10.27
CA ARG A 18 -2.39 -6.85 -9.51
C ARG A 18 -3.35 -5.85 -10.13
N ASN A 19 -3.08 -5.44 -11.37
CA ASN A 19 -3.89 -4.40 -11.99
C ASN A 19 -5.35 -4.82 -12.16
N GLU A 20 -5.60 -6.10 -12.45
CA GLU A 20 -6.97 -6.59 -12.57
C GLU A 20 -7.75 -6.40 -11.27
N LEU A 21 -7.11 -6.67 -10.13
CA LEU A 21 -7.72 -6.45 -8.83
C LEU A 21 -8.00 -4.97 -8.61
N VAL A 22 -7.03 -4.12 -8.92
CA VAL A 22 -7.19 -2.67 -8.75
C VAL A 22 -8.37 -2.16 -9.58
N VAL A 23 -8.46 -2.55 -10.84
CA VAL A 23 -9.55 -2.14 -11.73
C VAL A 23 -10.90 -2.62 -11.17
N LYS A 24 -10.95 -3.86 -10.71
CA LYS A 24 -12.18 -4.42 -10.12
C LYS A 24 -12.61 -3.63 -8.89
N LEU A 25 -11.67 -3.28 -8.02
CA LEU A 25 -11.99 -2.51 -6.82
C LEU A 25 -12.49 -1.11 -7.18
N LEU A 26 -11.90 -0.50 -8.21
CA LEU A 26 -12.30 0.84 -8.65
C LEU A 26 -13.72 0.89 -9.19
N GLU A 27 -14.26 -0.23 -9.65
CA GLU A 27 -15.64 -0.27 -10.15
C GLU A 27 -16.66 0.06 -9.05
N GLN A 28 -16.35 -0.27 -7.79
CA GLN A 28 -17.30 -0.13 -6.68
C GLN A 28 -16.75 0.59 -5.47
N HIS A 29 -15.46 0.89 -5.44
CA HIS A 29 -14.80 1.43 -4.26
C HIS A 29 -13.85 2.55 -4.59
N GLU A 30 -13.54 3.35 -3.58
CA GLU A 30 -12.50 4.35 -3.67
C GLU A 30 -11.17 3.67 -3.32
N VAL A 31 -10.17 3.77 -4.20
CA VAL A 31 -8.89 3.10 -4.02
C VAL A 31 -7.77 4.12 -3.85
N HIS A 32 -7.07 4.01 -2.74
CA HIS A 32 -5.88 4.80 -2.43
C HIS A 32 -4.68 3.87 -2.41
N VAL A 33 -3.55 4.32 -2.93
CA VAL A 33 -2.35 3.47 -3.05
C VAL A 33 -1.13 4.22 -2.54
N SER A 34 -0.35 3.57 -1.68
CA SER A 34 0.91 4.11 -1.20
C SER A 34 2.06 3.35 -1.86
N LEU A 35 2.97 4.09 -2.52
CA LEU A 35 4.08 3.52 -3.29
C LEU A 35 5.36 4.30 -3.03
N PRO A 36 6.53 3.62 -3.07
CA PRO A 36 7.81 4.32 -2.91
C PRO A 36 8.36 4.92 -4.20
N ASP A 37 7.91 4.44 -5.34
CA ASP A 37 8.39 4.89 -6.65
C ASP A 37 7.24 5.44 -7.47
N ASP A 38 7.56 5.93 -8.67
CA ASP A 38 6.57 6.54 -9.56
C ASP A 38 6.56 5.95 -10.96
N THR A 39 7.09 4.74 -11.13
CA THR A 39 7.23 4.11 -12.45
C THR A 39 5.90 3.97 -13.18
N ASN A 40 4.88 3.48 -12.51
CA ASN A 40 3.55 3.29 -13.09
C ASN A 40 2.48 4.12 -12.39
N ASN A 41 2.87 5.19 -11.69
CA ASN A 41 1.91 6.01 -10.98
C ASN A 41 0.91 6.66 -11.93
N ARG A 42 1.39 7.12 -13.10
CA ARG A 42 0.53 7.76 -14.06
C ARG A 42 -0.59 6.83 -14.52
N GLU A 43 -0.24 5.58 -14.83
CA GLU A 43 -1.21 4.59 -15.27
C GLU A 43 -2.25 4.31 -14.17
N LEU A 44 -1.79 4.20 -12.93
CA LEU A 44 -2.70 3.97 -11.81
C LEU A 44 -3.61 5.17 -11.55
N GLU A 45 -3.08 6.39 -11.68
CA GLU A 45 -3.90 7.59 -11.54
C GLU A 45 -4.94 7.68 -12.65
N GLU A 46 -4.56 7.34 -13.87
CA GLU A 46 -5.50 7.37 -15.01
C GLU A 46 -6.62 6.36 -14.81
N GLU A 47 -6.37 5.26 -14.10
CA GLU A 47 -7.41 4.30 -13.78
C GLU A 47 -8.35 4.80 -12.69
N GLY A 48 -7.95 5.78 -11.91
CA GLY A 48 -8.79 6.36 -10.87
C GLY A 48 -8.25 6.24 -9.45
N CYS A 49 -7.04 5.73 -9.27
CA CYS A 49 -6.44 5.62 -7.94
C CYS A 49 -5.94 6.96 -7.41
N VAL A 50 -6.06 7.15 -6.11
CA VAL A 50 -5.42 8.28 -5.41
C VAL A 50 -4.08 7.80 -4.90
N LEU A 51 -3.00 8.44 -5.32
CA LEU A 51 -1.65 7.97 -5.02
C LEU A 51 -0.97 8.78 -3.95
N TYR A 52 -0.18 8.08 -3.13
CA TYR A 52 0.65 8.66 -2.08
C TYR A 52 2.06 8.12 -2.24
N ARG A 53 3.05 8.98 -2.19
CA ARG A 53 4.44 8.53 -2.29
C ARG A 53 5.00 8.33 -0.88
N THR A 54 5.35 7.09 -0.57
CA THR A 54 5.90 6.73 0.73
C THR A 54 7.23 6.01 0.51
N PRO A 55 8.36 6.66 0.82
CA PRO A 55 9.67 6.03 0.60
C PRO A 55 9.83 4.75 1.41
N ILE A 56 10.36 3.72 0.77
CA ILE A 56 10.67 2.44 1.41
C ILE A 56 12.10 2.06 1.08
N ASN A 57 12.89 1.72 2.11
CA ASN A 57 14.20 1.14 1.90
C ASN A 57 14.02 -0.35 1.62
N ARG A 58 14.09 -0.73 0.35
CA ARG A 58 13.88 -2.12 -0.06
C ARG A 58 15.11 -2.98 0.13
N ARG A 59 16.25 -2.37 0.42
CA ARG A 59 17.51 -3.09 0.61
C ARG A 59 18.01 -2.88 2.03
N GLY A 60 18.27 -3.97 2.72
CA GLY A 60 18.86 -3.92 4.04
C GLY A 60 17.87 -3.53 5.14
N MET A 61 18.40 -3.46 6.32
CA MET A 61 17.64 -3.16 7.53
C MET A 61 18.17 -1.87 8.14
N ASN A 62 17.40 -0.81 8.01
CA ASN A 62 17.70 0.47 8.64
C ASN A 62 16.57 0.79 9.62
N PRO A 63 16.81 0.59 10.93
CA PRO A 63 15.74 0.80 11.91
C PRO A 63 15.13 2.21 11.88
N ILE A 64 15.95 3.22 11.59
CA ILE A 64 15.45 4.60 11.55
C ILE A 64 14.49 4.78 10.38
N GLN A 65 14.85 4.26 9.20
CA GLN A 65 13.97 4.36 8.04
C GLN A 65 12.72 3.51 8.21
N ASP A 66 12.83 2.36 8.85
CA ASP A 66 11.69 1.49 9.09
C ASP A 66 10.70 2.11 10.08
N ILE A 67 11.21 2.80 11.11
CA ILE A 67 10.34 3.56 12.02
C ILE A 67 9.63 4.68 11.26
N GLY A 68 10.36 5.35 10.35
CA GLY A 68 9.77 6.37 9.49
C GLY A 68 8.65 5.81 8.62
N LEU A 69 8.85 4.62 8.07
CA LEU A 69 7.84 3.95 7.26
C LEU A 69 6.59 3.63 8.09
N PHE A 70 6.77 3.10 9.29
CA PHE A 70 5.67 2.82 10.20
C PHE A 70 4.87 4.10 10.50
N ARG A 71 5.56 5.19 10.81
CA ARG A 71 4.91 6.47 11.09
C ARG A 71 4.17 7.00 9.87
N ALA A 72 4.75 6.85 8.68
CA ALA A 72 4.10 7.28 7.44
C ALA A 72 2.80 6.51 7.23
N TYR A 73 2.82 5.21 7.44
CA TYR A 73 1.60 4.40 7.32
C TYR A 73 0.55 4.80 8.37
N ARG A 74 0.99 5.07 9.60
CA ARG A 74 0.07 5.54 10.64
C ARG A 74 -0.61 6.85 10.23
N LYS A 75 0.16 7.77 9.65
CA LYS A 75 -0.39 9.03 9.17
C LYS A 75 -1.39 8.81 8.04
N LEU A 76 -1.07 7.94 7.10
CA LEU A 76 -2.00 7.61 6.00
C LEU A 76 -3.31 7.06 6.55
N LEU A 77 -3.25 6.18 7.54
CA LEU A 77 -4.47 5.63 8.12
C LEU A 77 -5.32 6.70 8.79
N LYS A 78 -4.71 7.68 9.43
CA LYS A 78 -5.43 8.80 10.06
C LYS A 78 -6.04 9.71 9.02
N ASP A 79 -5.30 10.01 7.95
CA ASP A 79 -5.74 10.96 6.93
C ASP A 79 -6.80 10.36 6.01
N ILE A 80 -6.62 9.11 5.61
CA ILE A 80 -7.51 8.45 4.65
C ILE A 80 -8.70 7.82 5.34
N ARG A 81 -8.50 7.23 6.53
CA ARG A 81 -9.51 6.46 7.26
C ARG A 81 -10.12 5.35 6.38
N PRO A 82 -9.29 4.44 5.89
CA PRO A 82 -9.78 3.38 5.01
C PRO A 82 -10.66 2.39 5.76
N ASP A 83 -11.56 1.76 5.03
CA ASP A 83 -12.39 0.69 5.59
C ASP A 83 -11.62 -0.62 5.67
N VAL A 84 -10.68 -0.83 4.74
CA VAL A 84 -9.81 -1.99 4.75
C VAL A 84 -8.49 -1.63 4.09
N VAL A 85 -7.41 -2.29 4.52
CA VAL A 85 -6.06 -2.09 3.98
C VAL A 85 -5.57 -3.39 3.37
N LEU A 86 -5.01 -3.32 2.17
CA LEU A 86 -4.34 -4.44 1.54
C LEU A 86 -2.85 -4.17 1.55
N THR A 87 -2.05 -5.11 2.03
CA THR A 87 -0.60 -4.94 2.06
C THR A 87 0.07 -6.00 1.20
N TYR A 88 1.10 -5.59 0.47
CA TYR A 88 1.84 -6.45 -0.44
C TYR A 88 3.33 -6.34 -0.16
N THR A 89 4.02 -7.46 -0.20
CA THR A 89 5.45 -7.62 0.03
C THR A 89 5.84 -7.41 1.50
N ILE A 90 7.11 -7.67 1.82
CA ILE A 90 7.55 -7.85 3.21
C ILE A 90 7.36 -6.61 4.08
N LYS A 91 7.94 -5.47 3.69
CA LYS A 91 7.88 -4.28 4.54
C LYS A 91 6.46 -3.72 4.69
N PRO A 92 5.67 -3.58 3.62
CA PRO A 92 4.28 -3.20 3.81
C PRO A 92 3.50 -4.20 4.67
N ASN A 93 3.74 -5.51 4.52
CA ASN A 93 3.05 -6.49 5.35
C ASN A 93 3.39 -6.32 6.83
N VAL A 94 4.67 -6.11 7.15
CA VAL A 94 5.10 -5.97 8.55
C VAL A 94 4.67 -4.62 9.13
N TYR A 95 5.12 -3.52 8.52
CA TYR A 95 4.91 -2.19 9.09
C TYR A 95 3.52 -1.66 8.84
N GLY A 96 2.94 -1.96 7.69
CA GLY A 96 1.54 -1.64 7.44
C GLY A 96 0.62 -2.42 8.35
N GLY A 97 0.91 -3.71 8.55
CA GLY A 97 0.13 -4.54 9.47
C GLY A 97 0.19 -4.04 10.90
N LEU A 98 1.39 -3.65 11.37
CA LEU A 98 1.53 -3.06 12.70
C LEU A 98 0.75 -1.76 12.82
N ALA A 99 0.83 -0.90 11.81
CA ALA A 99 0.10 0.36 11.82
C ALA A 99 -1.41 0.12 11.88
N CYS A 100 -1.90 -0.87 11.13
CA CYS A 100 -3.32 -1.22 11.15
C CYS A 100 -3.76 -1.76 12.50
N ARG A 101 -2.94 -2.61 13.13
CA ARG A 101 -3.26 -3.13 14.46
C ARG A 101 -3.33 -2.03 15.50
N VAL A 102 -2.38 -1.12 15.50
CA VAL A 102 -2.37 0.00 16.44
C VAL A 102 -3.58 0.91 16.19
N GLY A 103 -3.91 1.17 14.93
CA GLY A 103 -5.04 2.01 14.56
C GLY A 103 -6.38 1.30 14.55
N ARG A 104 -6.41 -0.01 14.80
CA ARG A 104 -7.61 -0.82 14.77
C ARG A 104 -8.32 -0.78 13.42
N VAL A 105 -7.53 -0.88 12.34
CA VAL A 105 -8.05 -0.90 10.98
C VAL A 105 -7.95 -2.33 10.44
N PRO A 106 -9.01 -2.88 9.85
CA PRO A 106 -8.92 -4.21 9.23
C PRO A 106 -7.93 -4.20 8.08
N TYR A 107 -7.13 -5.26 7.97
CA TYR A 107 -6.20 -5.37 6.86
C TYR A 107 -6.03 -6.82 6.43
N ILE A 108 -5.62 -6.99 5.16
CA ILE A 108 -5.33 -8.29 4.58
C ILE A 108 -3.89 -8.25 4.09
N ALA A 109 -3.04 -9.07 4.71
CA ALA A 109 -1.66 -9.19 4.29
C ALA A 109 -1.56 -10.19 3.15
N ASN A 110 -0.99 -9.76 2.02
CA ASN A 110 -0.85 -10.60 0.84
C ASN A 110 0.59 -11.07 0.71
N ILE A 111 0.78 -12.38 0.69
CA ILE A 111 2.10 -12.96 0.49
C ILE A 111 2.26 -13.18 -1.01
N THR A 112 3.15 -12.37 -1.61
CA THR A 112 3.39 -12.43 -3.04
C THR A 112 4.48 -13.45 -3.31
N GLY A 113 4.10 -14.67 -3.56
CA GLY A 113 4.98 -15.71 -4.02
C GLY A 113 6.32 -15.87 -3.30
N LEU A 114 6.85 -17.07 -3.30
CA LEU A 114 8.16 -17.34 -2.71
C LEU A 114 9.25 -16.73 -3.59
N GLY A 115 10.15 -15.99 -2.98
CA GLY A 115 11.26 -15.40 -3.70
C GLY A 115 10.93 -14.12 -4.44
N SER A 116 9.77 -13.58 -4.24
CA SER A 116 9.39 -12.32 -4.85
C SER A 116 9.31 -11.20 -3.84
#